data_3d611e056cf79162c0a4d4689a0a7702
#
_entry.id   3d611e056cf79162c0a4d4689a0a7702
#
_cell.length_a   1.000
_cell.length_b   1.000
_cell.length_c   1.000
_cell.angle_alpha   90.00
_cell.angle_beta   90.00
_cell.angle_gamma   90.00
#
_symmetry.space_group_name_H-M   'P 1'
#
loop_
_entity.id
_entity.type
_entity.pdbx_description
1 polymer ?
#
loop_
_entity_poly.entity_id
_entity_poly.type
_entity_poly.pdbx_seq_one_letter_code
_entity_poly.pdbx_strand_id
1 'polypeptide(L)'
;MSRVLVRSLLVFVHALLTATTAFAHDNWVNRGAFKNGAGEWCCGDYDCKSYMSTSSTTSGWMIDGELVPYDEAMPVAPPDGQVTICRRPDGSRRCVFGLKPGL
;
A
#
# COMPACT_ATOMS: atom_id res chain seq x y z
N MET A 1 -1.97 37.17 30.99
CA MET A 1 -1.74 37.25 29.55
C MET A 1 -0.82 36.15 29.02
N SER A 2 0.28 35.81 29.67
CA SER A 2 1.21 34.76 29.24
C SER A 2 0.58 33.37 29.20
N ARG A 3 -0.43 33.09 30.02
CA ARG A 3 -1.10 31.78 30.06
C ARG A 3 -1.97 31.48 28.81
N VAL A 4 -2.50 32.49 28.17
CA VAL A 4 -3.34 32.35 26.96
C VAL A 4 -2.48 32.07 25.76
N LEU A 5 -1.32 32.70 25.66
CA LEU A 5 -0.35 32.47 24.56
C LEU A 5 0.21 31.05 24.56
N VAL A 6 0.53 30.50 25.74
CA VAL A 6 1.05 29.13 25.85
C VAL A 6 0.01 28.10 25.45
N ARG A 7 -1.26 28.29 25.78
CA ARG A 7 -2.34 27.41 25.39
C ARG A 7 -2.55 27.41 23.88
N SER A 8 -2.48 28.54 23.23
CA SER A 8 -2.63 28.66 21.79
C SER A 8 -1.49 27.97 21.04
N LEU A 9 -0.26 28.06 21.52
CA LEU A 9 0.89 27.37 20.97
C LEU A 9 0.76 25.85 21.07
N LEU A 10 0.29 25.33 22.19
CA LEU A 10 0.09 23.89 22.39
C LEU A 10 -0.95 23.31 21.42
N VAL A 11 -2.05 24.00 21.18
CA VAL A 11 -3.08 23.58 20.24
C VAL A 11 -2.54 23.56 18.80
N PHE A 12 -1.73 24.54 18.42
CA PHE A 12 -1.13 24.62 17.10
C PHE A 12 -0.13 23.48 16.85
N VAL A 13 0.69 23.12 17.82
CA VAL A 13 1.65 22.00 17.73
C VAL A 13 0.92 20.68 17.57
N HIS A 14 -0.17 20.44 18.28
CA HIS A 14 -0.97 19.22 18.14
C HIS A 14 -1.61 19.11 16.75
N ALA A 15 -2.10 20.19 16.17
CA ALA A 15 -2.66 20.21 14.83
C ALA A 15 -1.61 19.85 13.77
N LEU A 16 -0.38 20.32 13.89
CA LEU A 16 0.72 20.01 12.99
C LEU A 16 1.11 18.52 13.05
N LEU A 17 1.17 17.93 14.23
CA LEU A 17 1.48 16.52 14.42
C LEU A 17 0.42 15.62 13.80
N THR A 18 -0.86 15.97 13.92
CA THR A 18 -1.96 15.22 13.33
C THR A 18 -1.91 15.27 11.79
N ALA A 19 -1.56 16.43 11.21
CA ALA A 19 -1.43 16.57 9.77
C ALA A 19 -0.28 15.72 9.20
N THR A 20 0.84 15.56 9.94
CA THR A 20 1.98 14.78 9.48
C THR A 20 1.68 13.29 9.39
N THR A 21 0.85 12.74 10.30
CA THR A 21 0.48 11.32 10.27
C THR A 21 -0.43 10.97 9.09
N ALA A 22 -1.19 11.93 8.54
CA ALA A 22 -2.07 11.70 7.40
C ALA A 22 -1.31 11.40 6.10
N PHE A 23 -0.05 11.81 5.97
CA PHE A 23 0.76 11.59 4.77
C PHE A 23 1.40 10.20 4.70
N ALA A 24 1.43 9.43 5.80
CA ALA A 24 2.08 8.13 5.87
C ALA A 24 1.42 7.06 5.00
N HIS A 25 0.15 7.27 4.60
CA HIS A 25 -0.63 6.32 3.81
C HIS A 25 -1.00 6.84 2.42
N ASP A 26 -0.35 7.92 1.95
CA ASP A 26 -0.63 8.50 0.65
C ASP A 26 0.22 7.83 -0.42
N ASN A 27 -0.29 6.74 -1.00
CA ASN A 27 0.33 6.06 -2.13
C ASN A 27 -0.72 5.83 -3.24
N TRP A 28 -0.27 5.34 -4.39
CA TRP A 28 -1.15 5.16 -5.55
C TRP A 28 -2.26 4.12 -5.29
N VAL A 29 -2.00 3.09 -4.50
CA VAL A 29 -3.00 2.08 -4.14
C VAL A 29 -4.11 2.70 -3.30
N ASN A 30 -3.72 3.50 -2.32
CA ASN A 30 -4.66 4.18 -1.44
C ASN A 30 -5.51 5.21 -2.21
N ARG A 31 -4.88 5.98 -3.11
CA ARG A 31 -5.59 6.95 -3.94
C ARG A 31 -6.55 6.31 -4.93
N GLY A 32 -6.25 5.09 -5.39
CA GLY A 32 -7.08 4.37 -6.35
C GLY A 32 -8.32 3.74 -5.75
N ALA A 33 -8.38 3.60 -4.42
CA ALA A 33 -9.50 3.00 -3.72
C ALA A 33 -9.87 1.61 -4.27
N PHE A 34 -8.87 0.75 -4.43
CA PHE A 34 -9.06 -0.59 -5.00
C PHE A 34 -9.58 -1.58 -3.96
N LYS A 35 -10.44 -2.50 -4.41
CA LYS A 35 -10.92 -3.64 -3.63
C LYS A 35 -10.57 -4.93 -4.33
N ASN A 36 -10.24 -5.97 -3.56
CA ASN A 36 -10.02 -7.31 -4.10
C ASN A 36 -11.35 -8.03 -4.37
N GLY A 37 -11.28 -9.27 -4.89
CA GLY A 37 -12.47 -10.06 -5.20
C GLY A 37 -13.30 -10.44 -3.98
N ALA A 38 -12.74 -10.39 -2.79
CA ALA A 38 -13.44 -10.64 -1.52
C ALA A 38 -14.10 -9.39 -0.94
N GLY A 39 -14.00 -8.23 -1.62
CA GLY A 39 -14.58 -6.98 -1.16
C GLY A 39 -13.73 -6.24 -0.12
N GLU A 40 -12.50 -6.67 0.10
CA GLU A 40 -11.59 -6.00 1.03
C GLU A 40 -10.87 -4.84 0.35
N TRP A 41 -10.71 -3.72 1.06
CA TRP A 41 -9.88 -2.63 0.59
C TRP A 41 -8.42 -3.06 0.53
N CYS A 42 -7.75 -2.81 -0.59
CA CYS A 42 -6.35 -3.17 -0.77
C CYS A 42 -5.44 -2.40 0.19
N CYS A 43 -5.71 -1.14 0.38
CA CYS A 43 -4.99 -0.30 1.34
C CYS A 43 -5.87 -0.13 2.58
N GLY A 44 -5.39 -0.60 3.70
CA GLY A 44 -6.04 -0.46 4.99
C GLY A 44 -5.02 0.01 6.01
N ASP A 45 -5.02 -0.64 7.19
CA ASP A 45 -4.07 -0.33 8.26
C ASP A 45 -2.64 -0.79 7.95
N TYR A 46 -2.42 -1.46 6.82
CA TYR A 46 -1.15 -2.07 6.45
C TYR A 46 -0.66 -1.51 5.13
N ASP A 47 0.64 -1.27 5.06
CA ASP A 47 1.28 -0.71 3.89
C ASP A 47 1.43 -1.75 2.79
N CYS A 48 1.21 -1.32 1.56
CA CYS A 48 1.55 -2.09 0.39
C CYS A 48 3.05 -1.94 0.10
N LYS A 49 3.69 -3.04 -0.31
CA LYS A 49 5.11 -3.04 -0.62
C LYS A 49 5.33 -3.30 -2.10
N SER A 50 6.14 -2.46 -2.73
CA SER A 50 6.59 -2.66 -4.11
C SER A 50 7.92 -3.40 -4.12
N TYR A 51 8.09 -4.32 -5.07
CA TYR A 51 9.28 -5.15 -5.20
C TYR A 51 10.01 -4.77 -6.48
N MET A 52 11.23 -4.28 -6.33
CA MET A 52 12.05 -3.83 -7.45
C MET A 52 12.61 -4.98 -8.29
N SER A 53 12.78 -6.14 -7.67
CA SER A 53 13.37 -7.30 -8.32
C SER A 53 12.50 -8.52 -8.09
N THR A 54 11.95 -9.05 -9.16
CA THR A 54 11.14 -10.27 -9.14
C THR A 54 11.55 -11.15 -10.31
N SER A 55 11.43 -12.47 -10.13
CA SER A 55 11.59 -13.43 -11.21
C SER A 55 10.23 -13.88 -11.69
N SER A 56 10.07 -14.02 -13.00
CA SER A 56 8.83 -14.50 -13.60
C SER A 56 8.98 -15.97 -13.98
N THR A 57 7.99 -16.76 -13.62
CA THR A 57 7.87 -18.17 -14.02
C THR A 57 6.65 -18.35 -14.92
N THR A 58 6.38 -19.57 -15.35
CA THR A 58 5.16 -19.87 -16.13
C THR A 58 3.88 -19.73 -15.28
N SER A 59 3.99 -19.84 -13.96
CA SER A 59 2.84 -19.87 -13.05
C SER A 59 2.63 -18.60 -12.26
N GLY A 60 3.67 -17.78 -12.09
CA GLY A 60 3.58 -16.56 -11.28
C GLY A 60 4.93 -15.89 -11.10
N TRP A 61 4.94 -14.87 -10.26
CA TRP A 61 6.17 -14.19 -9.85
C TRP A 61 6.79 -14.93 -8.67
N MET A 62 8.13 -15.02 -8.69
CA MET A 62 8.87 -15.46 -7.51
C MET A 62 9.39 -14.22 -6.77
N ILE A 63 8.94 -14.04 -5.54
CA ILE A 63 9.25 -12.87 -4.74
C ILE A 63 9.72 -13.37 -3.37
N ASP A 64 11.00 -13.13 -3.05
CA ASP A 64 11.61 -13.55 -1.79
C ASP A 64 11.36 -15.04 -1.46
N GLY A 65 11.44 -15.90 -2.50
CA GLY A 65 11.23 -17.33 -2.35
C GLY A 65 9.76 -17.77 -2.32
N GLU A 66 8.82 -16.85 -2.49
CA GLU A 66 7.38 -17.13 -2.49
C GLU A 66 6.83 -17.04 -3.91
N LEU A 67 6.08 -18.06 -4.32
CA LEU A 67 5.37 -18.03 -5.61
C LEU A 67 4.06 -17.25 -5.45
N VAL A 68 3.93 -16.20 -6.25
CA VAL A 68 2.71 -15.38 -6.30
C VAL A 68 2.04 -15.61 -7.65
N PRO A 69 0.92 -16.36 -7.72
CA PRO A 69 0.26 -16.68 -8.98
C PRO A 69 -0.22 -15.45 -9.73
N TYR A 70 -0.15 -15.50 -11.06
CA TYR A 70 -0.60 -14.39 -11.91
C TYR A 70 -2.10 -14.13 -11.81
N ASP A 71 -2.89 -15.16 -11.49
CA ASP A 71 -4.35 -15.02 -11.38
C ASP A 71 -4.79 -14.23 -10.15
N GLU A 72 -3.90 -14.03 -9.18
CA GLU A 72 -4.18 -13.15 -8.04
C GLU A 72 -4.04 -11.67 -8.40
N ALA A 73 -3.47 -11.34 -9.56
CA ALA A 73 -3.24 -9.95 -9.92
C ALA A 73 -4.56 -9.21 -10.14
N MET A 74 -4.64 -8.03 -9.56
CA MET A 74 -5.73 -7.10 -9.80
C MET A 74 -5.70 -6.63 -11.26
N PRO A 75 -6.86 -6.25 -11.84
CA PRO A 75 -6.93 -5.80 -13.25
C PRO A 75 -6.44 -4.34 -13.41
N VAL A 76 -5.48 -3.95 -12.60
CA VAL A 76 -4.90 -2.61 -12.60
C VAL A 76 -3.39 -2.77 -12.61
N ALA A 77 -2.72 -2.17 -13.58
CA ALA A 77 -1.26 -2.19 -13.66
C ALA A 77 -0.66 -1.18 -12.68
N PRO A 78 0.41 -1.56 -11.95
CA PRO A 78 1.12 -0.58 -11.12
C PRO A 78 1.78 0.50 -11.99
N PRO A 79 1.72 1.78 -11.58
CA PRO A 79 2.24 2.88 -12.39
C PRO A 79 3.73 2.77 -12.70
N ASP A 80 4.51 2.18 -11.80
CA ASP A 80 5.95 2.00 -11.95
C ASP A 80 6.32 0.66 -12.59
N GLY A 81 5.35 -0.21 -12.89
CA GLY A 81 5.58 -1.54 -13.43
C GLY A 81 6.10 -2.55 -12.43
N GLN A 82 6.29 -2.18 -11.19
CA GLN A 82 6.80 -3.06 -10.14
C GLN A 82 5.66 -3.85 -9.50
N VAL A 83 5.90 -5.14 -9.20
CA VAL A 83 4.92 -5.92 -8.46
C VAL A 83 4.72 -5.31 -7.07
N THR A 84 3.47 -5.07 -6.72
CA THR A 84 3.10 -4.48 -5.44
C THR A 84 2.15 -5.42 -4.72
N ILE A 85 2.44 -5.73 -3.46
CA ILE A 85 1.62 -6.64 -2.65
C ILE A 85 1.18 -5.92 -1.39
N CYS A 86 -0.12 -5.96 -1.14
CA CYS A 86 -0.73 -5.48 0.09
C CYS A 86 -1.10 -6.70 0.92
N ARG A 87 -0.59 -6.80 2.14
CA ARG A 87 -0.76 -7.98 2.99
C ARG A 87 -1.70 -7.71 4.16
N ARG A 88 -2.35 -8.78 4.62
CA ARG A 88 -3.11 -8.77 5.87
C ARG A 88 -2.14 -8.87 7.05
N PRO A 89 -2.62 -8.65 8.30
CA PRO A 89 -1.78 -8.77 9.49
C PRO A 89 -1.11 -10.13 9.66
N ASP A 90 -1.75 -11.18 9.19
CA ASP A 90 -1.22 -12.55 9.27
C ASP A 90 -0.16 -12.84 8.19
N GLY A 91 0.16 -11.86 7.33
CA GLY A 91 1.12 -11.99 6.24
C GLY A 91 0.55 -12.51 4.94
N SER A 92 -0.72 -12.94 4.91
CA SER A 92 -1.36 -13.40 3.67
C SER A 92 -1.59 -12.23 2.70
N ARG A 93 -1.62 -12.56 1.41
CA ARG A 93 -1.80 -11.53 0.38
C ARG A 93 -3.25 -11.10 0.31
N ARG A 94 -3.49 -9.80 0.47
CA ARG A 94 -4.81 -9.19 0.30
C ARG A 94 -5.03 -8.75 -1.14
N CYS A 95 -4.07 -8.03 -1.71
CA CYS A 95 -4.10 -7.57 -3.09
C CYS A 95 -2.72 -7.70 -3.71
N VAL A 96 -2.70 -8.08 -4.99
CA VAL A 96 -1.48 -8.18 -5.80
C VAL A 96 -1.67 -7.32 -7.04
N PHE A 97 -0.69 -6.51 -7.36
CA PHE A 97 -0.64 -5.70 -8.58
C PHE A 97 0.65 -6.04 -9.33
N GLY A 98 0.55 -6.29 -10.61
CA GLY A 98 1.71 -6.61 -11.42
C GLY A 98 1.38 -6.76 -12.87
N LEU A 99 2.38 -6.59 -13.73
CA LEU A 99 2.27 -6.83 -15.16
C LEU A 99 2.63 -8.29 -15.45
N LYS A 100 1.71 -9.04 -16.03
CA LYS A 100 1.97 -10.41 -16.44
C LYS A 100 2.96 -10.41 -17.61
N PRO A 101 3.99 -11.28 -17.60
CA PRO A 101 4.92 -11.37 -18.73
C PRO A 101 4.20 -11.83 -19.99
N GLY A 102 4.67 -11.34 -21.14
CA GLY A 102 4.16 -11.74 -22.45
C GLY A 102 2.87 -11.07 -22.89
N LEU A 103 2.44 -10.03 -22.18
CA LEU A 103 1.30 -9.23 -22.58
C LEU A 103 1.72 -7.93 -23.27
#